data_693c1a0697da32ddcc47d4e3e0410132
#
_entry.id   693c1a0697da32ddcc47d4e3e0410132
#
_cell.length_a   1.000
_cell.length_b   1.000
_cell.length_c   1.000
_cell.angle_alpha   90.00
_cell.angle_beta   90.00
_cell.angle_gamma   90.00
#
_symmetry.space_group_name_H-M   'P 1'
#
loop_
_entity.id
_entity.type
_entity.pdbx_description
1 polymer ?
#
loop_
_entity_poly.entity_id
_entity_poly.type
_entity_poly.pdbx_seq_one_letter_code
_entity_poly.pdbx_strand_id
1 'polypeptide(L)'
;MSTAPVGTAIQNAADTSETRFAFGKNWQRFLKVLNDERIMEAETSLRNMLQVEDLRGKSFIDIGSGSGLFSLAAMRLGAARVHSFDYDPQSVACTQELRRRYFQQAGDWTIEQGSVLDADYMDRLGKFDVVYSWGVLHHTGNMWLALENAIRPVLPQGKLFIALYNDQGIFSTAWKAIKLRYGRSILWRPPIVAGCGSFLVLGGLAHDLLLMKNPLKRYTQYKKSRGMSYFTDLLDWLGGYPFEVAKPEVVFDFFRNRGFEMVKLRTVGGRLGCNEFVFVKRTESVS
;
A
#
# COMPACT_ATOMS: atom_id res chain seq x y z
N MET A 1 -19.34 -20.33 -19.08
CA MET A 1 -20.30 -19.68 -18.15
C MET A 1 -20.29 -20.47 -16.86
N SER A 2 -19.61 -19.96 -15.84
CA SER A 2 -19.66 -20.54 -14.50
C SER A 2 -19.81 -19.37 -13.55
N THR A 3 -21.00 -19.23 -13.00
CA THR A 3 -21.40 -18.24 -12.01
C THR A 3 -20.84 -18.66 -10.65
N ALA A 4 -19.94 -17.88 -10.08
CA ALA A 4 -19.52 -18.06 -8.71
C ALA A 4 -20.67 -17.69 -7.74
N PRO A 5 -20.87 -18.40 -6.62
CA PRO A 5 -21.98 -18.18 -5.70
C PRO A 5 -21.76 -16.91 -4.86
N VAL A 6 -22.70 -15.98 -4.98
CA VAL A 6 -22.90 -14.82 -4.11
C VAL A 6 -23.57 -15.33 -2.83
N GLY A 7 -22.79 -15.78 -1.85
CA GLY A 7 -23.44 -16.36 -0.66
C GLY A 7 -22.61 -16.55 0.60
N THR A 8 -21.44 -15.85 0.77
CA THR A 8 -20.65 -16.04 2.00
C THR A 8 -19.96 -14.74 2.52
N ALA A 9 -20.38 -13.57 2.09
CA ALA A 9 -19.68 -12.31 2.35
C ALA A 9 -20.06 -11.59 3.67
N ILE A 10 -21.13 -12.00 4.37
CA ILE A 10 -21.66 -11.22 5.51
C ILE A 10 -21.12 -11.70 6.87
N GLN A 11 -20.55 -12.87 6.98
CA GLN A 11 -20.07 -13.42 8.27
C GLN A 11 -18.63 -13.08 8.65
N ASN A 12 -17.83 -12.48 7.75
CA ASN A 12 -16.41 -12.23 8.01
C ASN A 12 -16.06 -10.81 8.50
N ALA A 13 -17.01 -9.89 8.59
CA ALA A 13 -16.72 -8.50 8.97
C ALA A 13 -16.45 -8.31 10.47
N ALA A 14 -17.04 -9.13 11.34
CA ALA A 14 -16.87 -9.02 12.80
C ALA A 14 -15.54 -9.63 13.31
N ASP A 15 -14.96 -10.61 12.60
CA ASP A 15 -13.73 -11.32 13.00
C ASP A 15 -12.43 -10.56 12.59
N THR A 16 -12.57 -9.52 11.77
CA THR A 16 -11.41 -8.77 11.23
C THR A 16 -10.97 -7.58 12.10
N SER A 17 -11.83 -7.04 12.96
CA SER A 17 -11.49 -5.85 13.76
C SER A 17 -10.52 -6.16 14.91
N GLU A 18 -10.63 -7.33 15.55
CA GLU A 18 -9.75 -7.71 16.68
C GLU A 18 -8.36 -8.18 16.26
N THR A 19 -8.16 -8.62 15.00
CA THR A 19 -6.90 -9.17 14.52
C THR A 19 -6.13 -8.22 13.59
N ARG A 20 -6.67 -7.01 13.33
CA ARG A 20 -6.04 -6.06 12.43
C ARG A 20 -4.75 -5.50 13.02
N PHE A 21 -3.69 -5.53 12.21
CA PHE A 21 -2.38 -5.01 12.63
C PHE A 21 -2.39 -3.47 12.72
N ALA A 22 -1.90 -2.94 13.84
CA ALA A 22 -1.80 -1.49 14.09
C ALA A 22 -0.55 -0.90 13.40
N PHE A 23 -0.67 -0.55 12.13
CA PHE A 23 0.43 0.04 11.33
C PHE A 23 0.88 1.41 11.84
N GLY A 24 0.00 2.19 12.47
CA GLY A 24 0.29 3.57 12.88
C GLY A 24 1.48 3.71 13.84
N LYS A 25 1.72 2.73 14.73
CA LYS A 25 2.91 2.73 15.60
C LYS A 25 4.22 2.68 14.81
N ASN A 26 4.23 2.00 13.67
CA ASN A 26 5.40 1.90 12.81
C ASN A 26 5.64 3.20 12.05
N TRP A 27 4.58 3.85 11.61
CA TRP A 27 4.66 5.15 10.96
C TRP A 27 5.20 6.23 11.91
N GLN A 28 4.82 6.22 13.18
CA GLN A 28 5.43 7.09 14.19
C GLN A 28 6.95 6.89 14.33
N ARG A 29 7.42 5.63 14.26
CA ARG A 29 8.87 5.34 14.25
C ARG A 29 9.54 5.80 12.97
N PHE A 30 8.88 5.62 11.82
CA PHE A 30 9.36 6.07 10.53
C PHE A 30 9.56 7.60 10.49
N LEU A 31 8.63 8.38 11.06
CA LEU A 31 8.75 9.83 11.12
C LEU A 31 9.99 10.34 11.87
N LYS A 32 10.54 9.52 12.78
CA LYS A 32 11.78 9.86 13.51
C LYS A 32 13.05 9.75 12.66
N VAL A 33 12.96 8.98 11.58
CA VAL A 33 14.09 8.69 10.67
C VAL A 33 13.86 9.23 9.26
N LEU A 34 12.78 9.98 9.07
CA LEU A 34 12.48 10.65 7.81
C LEU A 34 13.52 11.76 7.57
N ASN A 35 14.04 11.82 6.36
CA ASN A 35 14.99 12.81 5.89
C ASN A 35 14.66 13.24 4.45
N ASP A 36 15.33 14.27 3.94
CA ASP A 36 15.08 14.80 2.60
C ASP A 36 15.37 13.77 1.49
N GLU A 37 16.34 12.89 1.67
CA GLU A 37 16.67 11.83 0.70
C GLU A 37 15.45 10.93 0.44
N ARG A 38 14.74 10.49 1.50
CA ARG A 38 13.54 9.67 1.38
C ARG A 38 12.37 10.41 0.76
N ILE A 39 12.24 11.70 1.06
CA ILE A 39 11.22 12.54 0.43
C ILE A 39 11.50 12.64 -1.07
N MET A 40 12.75 12.89 -1.48
CA MET A 40 13.16 12.92 -2.88
C MET A 40 12.96 11.56 -3.59
N GLU A 41 13.22 10.45 -2.90
CA GLU A 41 12.93 9.10 -3.41
C GLU A 41 11.43 8.91 -3.67
N ALA A 42 10.56 9.38 -2.78
CA ALA A 42 9.11 9.32 -2.96
C ALA A 42 8.63 10.20 -4.12
N GLU A 43 9.17 11.42 -4.26
CA GLU A 43 8.91 12.29 -5.41
C GLU A 43 9.33 11.62 -6.72
N THR A 44 10.54 11.04 -6.74
CA THR A 44 11.08 10.34 -7.91
C THR A 44 10.23 9.12 -8.28
N SER A 45 9.76 8.38 -7.27
CA SER A 45 8.85 7.25 -7.46
C SER A 45 7.53 7.69 -8.10
N LEU A 46 6.90 8.77 -7.60
CA LEU A 46 5.67 9.31 -8.19
C LEU A 46 5.88 9.76 -9.64
N ARG A 47 6.94 10.54 -9.92
CA ARG A 47 7.25 10.98 -11.30
C ARG A 47 7.41 9.81 -12.25
N ASN A 48 8.20 8.82 -11.86
CA ASN A 48 8.51 7.67 -12.69
C ASN A 48 7.29 6.78 -12.95
N MET A 49 6.50 6.50 -11.91
CA MET A 49 5.33 5.63 -12.04
C MET A 49 4.18 6.34 -12.74
N LEU A 50 3.88 7.57 -12.37
CA LEU A 50 2.84 8.38 -13.02
C LEU A 50 3.25 8.90 -14.40
N GLN A 51 4.54 8.80 -14.77
CA GLN A 51 5.09 9.35 -16.04
C GLN A 51 4.74 10.85 -16.17
N VAL A 52 5.13 11.64 -15.16
CA VAL A 52 4.92 13.08 -15.08
C VAL A 52 6.19 13.77 -14.59
N GLU A 53 6.37 15.03 -14.94
CA GLU A 53 7.46 15.86 -14.40
C GLU A 53 7.10 16.42 -13.03
N ASP A 54 5.85 16.86 -12.88
CA ASP A 54 5.30 17.41 -11.64
C ASP A 54 3.79 17.15 -11.54
N LEU A 55 3.16 17.67 -10.48
CA LEU A 55 1.71 17.57 -10.24
C LEU A 55 1.03 18.96 -10.22
N ARG A 56 1.64 19.99 -10.81
CA ARG A 56 1.08 21.33 -10.84
C ARG A 56 -0.31 21.37 -11.47
N GLY A 57 -1.24 22.01 -10.77
CA GLY A 57 -2.65 22.11 -11.18
C GLY A 57 -3.44 20.80 -11.04
N LYS A 58 -2.84 19.73 -10.52
CA LYS A 58 -3.48 18.42 -10.33
C LYS A 58 -3.98 18.24 -8.90
N SER A 59 -5.09 17.55 -8.78
CA SER A 59 -5.62 17.05 -7.51
C SER A 59 -5.13 15.63 -7.26
N PHE A 60 -4.73 15.34 -6.01
CA PHE A 60 -4.17 14.05 -5.60
C PHE A 60 -4.90 13.52 -4.37
N ILE A 61 -5.29 12.26 -4.36
CA ILE A 61 -5.83 11.59 -3.18
C ILE A 61 -4.94 10.39 -2.80
N ASP A 62 -4.64 10.30 -1.50
CA ASP A 62 -3.83 9.22 -0.89
C ASP A 62 -4.74 8.35 -0.02
N ILE A 63 -5.09 7.18 -0.54
CA ILE A 63 -5.96 6.19 0.11
C ILE A 63 -5.11 5.29 1.00
N GLY A 64 -5.23 5.44 2.32
CA GLY A 64 -4.40 4.77 3.31
C GLY A 64 -3.03 5.43 3.41
N SER A 65 -3.02 6.71 3.79
CA SER A 65 -1.82 7.57 3.74
C SER A 65 -0.66 7.13 4.63
N GLY A 66 -0.91 6.32 5.65
CA GLY A 66 0.10 5.76 6.54
C GLY A 66 0.95 6.84 7.21
N SER A 67 2.21 6.97 6.77
CA SER A 67 3.11 8.02 7.26
C SER A 67 2.84 9.40 6.67
N GLY A 68 2.08 9.50 5.57
CA GLY A 68 1.87 10.72 4.81
C GLY A 68 3.00 11.07 3.83
N LEU A 69 3.99 10.20 3.65
CA LEU A 69 5.16 10.48 2.82
C LEU A 69 4.80 10.78 1.36
N PHE A 70 3.90 10.02 0.77
CA PHE A 70 3.51 10.21 -0.64
C PHE A 70 2.56 11.39 -0.82
N SER A 71 1.74 11.71 0.20
CA SER A 71 0.98 12.96 0.24
C SER A 71 1.92 14.18 0.31
N LEU A 72 2.97 14.12 1.15
CA LEU A 72 4.02 15.14 1.21
C LEU A 72 4.75 15.27 -0.13
N ALA A 73 5.11 14.16 -0.76
CA ALA A 73 5.75 14.16 -2.07
C ALA A 73 4.84 14.79 -3.15
N ALA A 74 3.54 14.51 -3.14
CA ALA A 74 2.59 15.13 -4.05
C ALA A 74 2.50 16.65 -3.86
N MET A 75 2.46 17.13 -2.60
CA MET A 75 2.52 18.56 -2.28
C MET A 75 3.81 19.22 -2.78
N ARG A 76 4.96 18.57 -2.59
CA ARG A 76 6.26 19.08 -3.05
C ARG A 76 6.39 19.06 -4.58
N LEU A 77 5.68 18.17 -5.26
CA LEU A 77 5.55 18.16 -6.71
C LEU A 77 4.55 19.20 -7.23
N GLY A 78 3.96 20.00 -6.35
CA GLY A 78 3.11 21.14 -6.70
C GLY A 78 1.64 20.78 -6.93
N ALA A 79 1.15 19.66 -6.36
CA ALA A 79 -0.28 19.34 -6.45
C ALA A 79 -1.13 20.50 -5.91
N ALA A 80 -2.16 20.89 -6.67
CA ALA A 80 -3.05 22.01 -6.31
C ALA A 80 -3.97 21.66 -5.14
N ARG A 81 -4.28 20.38 -4.95
CA ARG A 81 -5.07 19.86 -3.84
C ARG A 81 -4.61 18.45 -3.50
N VAL A 82 -4.36 18.19 -2.22
CA VAL A 82 -4.08 16.86 -1.70
C VAL A 82 -5.13 16.47 -0.67
N HIS A 83 -5.67 15.28 -0.77
CA HIS A 83 -6.56 14.69 0.21
C HIS A 83 -5.95 13.37 0.69
N SER A 84 -5.76 13.24 1.99
CA SER A 84 -5.17 12.05 2.61
C SER A 84 -6.13 11.48 3.62
N PHE A 85 -6.38 10.19 3.57
CA PHE A 85 -7.12 9.55 4.64
C PHE A 85 -6.52 8.18 5.01
N ASP A 86 -6.75 7.77 6.23
CA ASP A 86 -6.38 6.45 6.71
C ASP A 86 -7.45 5.93 7.67
N TYR A 87 -7.59 4.62 7.75
CA TYR A 87 -8.49 3.97 8.72
C TYR A 87 -7.95 4.07 10.15
N ASP A 88 -6.61 3.98 10.32
CA ASP A 88 -5.92 4.05 11.60
C ASP A 88 -5.70 5.52 12.03
N PRO A 89 -6.31 5.97 13.15
CA PRO A 89 -6.13 7.34 13.63
C PRO A 89 -4.67 7.69 13.95
N GLN A 90 -3.81 6.72 14.24
CA GLN A 90 -2.39 6.96 14.46
C GLN A 90 -1.66 7.27 13.13
N SER A 91 -2.07 6.65 12.03
CA SER A 91 -1.60 6.98 10.68
C SER A 91 -2.05 8.39 10.27
N VAL A 92 -3.30 8.73 10.55
CA VAL A 92 -3.82 10.11 10.35
C VAL A 92 -2.97 11.13 11.11
N ALA A 93 -2.67 10.87 12.39
CA ALA A 93 -1.82 11.75 13.21
C ALA A 93 -0.39 11.87 12.64
N CYS A 94 0.16 10.81 12.05
CA CYS A 94 1.47 10.86 11.38
C CYS A 94 1.44 11.78 10.16
N THR A 95 0.41 11.68 9.32
CA THR A 95 0.23 12.54 8.14
C THR A 95 0.02 14.01 8.55
N GLN A 96 -0.76 14.27 9.60
CA GLN A 96 -0.94 15.61 10.17
C GLN A 96 0.38 16.21 10.67
N GLU A 97 1.22 15.39 11.31
CA GLU A 97 2.54 15.81 11.77
C GLU A 97 3.46 16.18 10.59
N LEU A 98 3.43 15.45 9.47
CA LEU A 98 4.17 15.83 8.27
C LEU A 98 3.68 17.15 7.69
N ARG A 99 2.37 17.35 7.58
CA ARG A 99 1.81 18.63 7.17
C ARG A 99 2.29 19.76 8.09
N ARG A 100 2.28 19.56 9.40
CA ARG A 100 2.77 20.53 10.38
C ARG A 100 4.25 20.87 10.19
N ARG A 101 5.10 19.88 9.85
CA ARG A 101 6.56 20.10 9.66
C ARG A 101 6.89 20.84 8.38
N TYR A 102 6.21 20.52 7.28
CA TYR A 102 6.63 20.93 5.94
C TYR A 102 5.67 21.90 5.25
N PHE A 103 4.38 21.94 5.64
CA PHE A 103 3.32 22.71 4.99
C PHE A 103 2.33 23.33 5.99
N GLN A 104 2.81 24.06 6.98
CA GLN A 104 1.98 24.64 8.06
C GLN A 104 0.81 25.52 7.56
N GLN A 105 1.01 26.26 6.48
CA GLN A 105 0.03 27.20 5.92
C GLN A 105 -0.70 26.68 4.67
N ALA A 106 -0.48 25.42 4.26
CA ALA A 106 -1.13 24.87 3.07
C ALA A 106 -2.61 24.56 3.36
N GLY A 107 -3.51 25.42 2.88
CA GLY A 107 -4.96 25.21 2.94
C GLY A 107 -5.43 23.98 2.11
N ASP A 108 -4.65 23.61 1.11
CA ASP A 108 -5.05 22.63 0.08
C ASP A 108 -4.68 21.19 0.40
N TRP A 109 -4.26 20.90 1.62
CA TRP A 109 -3.99 19.52 2.09
C TRP A 109 -4.98 19.14 3.21
N THR A 110 -6.03 18.39 2.85
CA THR A 110 -7.01 17.81 3.77
C THR A 110 -6.52 16.47 4.29
N ILE A 111 -6.65 16.24 5.59
CA ILE A 111 -6.24 14.98 6.24
C ILE A 111 -7.34 14.56 7.21
N GLU A 112 -7.91 13.37 7.03
CA GLU A 112 -8.98 12.87 7.87
C GLU A 112 -8.95 11.36 8.09
N GLN A 113 -9.74 10.86 9.02
CA GLN A 113 -9.95 9.45 9.20
C GLN A 113 -11.06 8.98 8.26
N GLY A 114 -10.83 7.87 7.55
CA GLY A 114 -11.82 7.32 6.62
C GLY A 114 -11.53 5.88 6.25
N SER A 115 -12.48 5.24 5.61
CA SER A 115 -12.37 3.84 5.17
C SER A 115 -12.64 3.73 3.68
N VAL A 116 -11.73 3.13 2.94
CA VAL A 116 -11.94 2.80 1.52
C VAL A 116 -13.06 1.77 1.31
N LEU A 117 -13.46 1.04 2.36
CA LEU A 117 -14.57 0.10 2.30
C LEU A 117 -15.94 0.78 2.45
N ASP A 118 -15.98 2.04 2.87
CA ASP A 118 -17.20 2.85 2.97
C ASP A 118 -17.45 3.57 1.63
N ALA A 119 -18.41 3.04 0.87
CA ALA A 119 -18.73 3.54 -0.47
C ALA A 119 -19.30 4.97 -0.43
N ASP A 120 -20.13 5.31 0.58
CA ASP A 120 -20.73 6.62 0.72
C ASP A 120 -19.66 7.66 1.10
N TYR A 121 -18.70 7.27 1.94
CA TYR A 121 -17.53 8.12 2.22
C TYR A 121 -16.74 8.39 0.94
N MET A 122 -16.41 7.34 0.17
CA MET A 122 -15.65 7.49 -1.07
C MET A 122 -16.35 8.35 -2.12
N ASP A 123 -17.69 8.29 -2.21
CA ASP A 123 -18.46 9.12 -3.14
C ASP A 123 -18.47 10.60 -2.73
N ARG A 124 -18.46 10.90 -1.42
CA ARG A 124 -18.40 12.29 -0.90
C ARG A 124 -17.06 12.99 -1.11
N LEU A 125 -15.97 12.27 -1.31
CA LEU A 125 -14.63 12.86 -1.51
C LEU A 125 -14.51 13.66 -2.82
N GLY A 126 -15.43 13.43 -3.77
CA GLY A 126 -15.37 14.03 -5.10
C GLY A 126 -14.39 13.31 -6.02
N LYS A 127 -13.84 14.06 -7.00
CA LYS A 127 -13.00 13.49 -8.06
C LYS A 127 -11.59 14.09 -8.03
N PHE A 128 -10.61 13.27 -8.46
CA PHE A 128 -9.19 13.60 -8.44
C PHE A 128 -8.50 13.20 -9.75
N ASP A 129 -7.50 13.99 -10.15
CA ASP A 129 -6.64 13.69 -11.30
C ASP A 129 -5.76 12.46 -11.02
N VAL A 130 -5.31 12.30 -9.77
CA VAL A 130 -4.49 11.16 -9.35
C VAL A 130 -5.08 10.55 -8.09
N VAL A 131 -5.39 9.26 -8.16
CA VAL A 131 -5.78 8.41 -7.03
C VAL A 131 -4.63 7.46 -6.75
N TYR A 132 -4.12 7.51 -5.53
CA TYR A 132 -2.95 6.74 -5.09
C TYR A 132 -3.32 5.83 -3.93
N SER A 133 -2.88 4.58 -3.97
CA SER A 133 -2.98 3.64 -2.84
C SER A 133 -1.89 2.58 -2.92
N TRP A 134 -0.85 2.72 -2.13
CA TRP A 134 0.29 1.81 -2.16
C TRP A 134 0.36 0.95 -0.90
N GLY A 135 0.22 -0.36 -1.06
CA GLY A 135 0.40 -1.28 0.07
C GLY A 135 -0.78 -1.31 1.06
N VAL A 136 -1.99 -0.91 0.66
CA VAL A 136 -3.13 -0.71 1.57
C VAL A 136 -4.31 -1.63 1.25
N LEU A 137 -4.76 -1.66 0.00
CA LEU A 137 -6.05 -2.26 -0.38
C LEU A 137 -6.12 -3.77 -0.06
N HIS A 138 -4.98 -4.46 -0.12
CA HIS A 138 -4.84 -5.88 0.22
C HIS A 138 -4.75 -6.17 1.73
N HIS A 139 -4.85 -5.14 2.57
CA HIS A 139 -4.95 -5.24 4.03
C HIS A 139 -6.33 -4.87 4.56
N THR A 140 -7.32 -4.70 3.69
CA THR A 140 -8.66 -4.27 4.07
C THR A 140 -9.54 -5.44 4.55
N GLY A 141 -9.22 -6.67 4.17
CA GLY A 141 -10.06 -7.86 4.38
C GLY A 141 -11.16 -8.03 3.34
N ASN A 142 -11.29 -7.06 2.43
CA ASN A 142 -12.16 -7.12 1.24
C ASN A 142 -11.52 -6.32 0.11
N MET A 143 -10.40 -6.84 -0.40
CA MET A 143 -9.56 -6.16 -1.40
C MET A 143 -10.33 -5.78 -2.66
N TRP A 144 -11.20 -6.65 -3.16
CA TRP A 144 -11.94 -6.37 -4.41
C TRP A 144 -12.96 -5.25 -4.23
N LEU A 145 -13.65 -5.18 -3.07
CA LEU A 145 -14.51 -4.04 -2.73
C LEU A 145 -13.68 -2.75 -2.56
N ALA A 146 -12.51 -2.84 -1.93
CA ALA A 146 -11.61 -1.70 -1.79
C ALA A 146 -11.13 -1.18 -3.15
N LEU A 147 -10.81 -2.08 -4.10
CA LEU A 147 -10.47 -1.73 -5.49
C LEU A 147 -11.66 -1.06 -6.21
N GLU A 148 -12.87 -1.61 -6.06
CA GLU A 148 -14.09 -1.04 -6.63
C GLU A 148 -14.35 0.38 -6.10
N ASN A 149 -14.17 0.59 -4.81
CA ASN A 149 -14.35 1.91 -4.21
C ASN A 149 -13.22 2.89 -4.57
N ALA A 150 -11.98 2.41 -4.75
CA ALA A 150 -10.84 3.24 -5.17
C ALA A 150 -11.01 3.80 -6.61
N ILE A 151 -11.86 3.19 -7.44
CA ILE A 151 -12.19 3.69 -8.78
C ILE A 151 -13.07 4.96 -8.71
N ARG A 152 -13.93 5.06 -7.69
CA ARG A 152 -14.95 6.10 -7.57
C ARG A 152 -14.38 7.52 -7.66
N PRO A 153 -13.31 7.88 -6.95
CA PRO A 153 -12.76 9.23 -7.00
C PRO A 153 -11.91 9.53 -8.25
N VAL A 154 -11.75 8.61 -9.22
CA VAL A 154 -10.93 8.85 -10.40
C VAL A 154 -11.68 9.69 -11.43
N LEU A 155 -11.12 10.84 -11.83
CA LEU A 155 -11.61 11.66 -12.95
C LEU A 155 -11.52 10.91 -14.30
N PRO A 156 -12.34 11.24 -15.30
CA PRO A 156 -12.06 10.88 -16.70
C PRO A 156 -10.64 11.37 -17.07
N GLN A 157 -9.83 10.52 -17.72
CA GLN A 157 -8.40 10.72 -17.99
C GLN A 157 -7.53 10.82 -16.73
N GLY A 158 -8.09 10.66 -15.52
CA GLY A 158 -7.36 10.58 -14.27
C GLY A 158 -6.56 9.28 -14.15
N LYS A 159 -5.52 9.31 -13.35
CA LYS A 159 -4.64 8.17 -13.09
C LYS A 159 -4.96 7.50 -11.77
N LEU A 160 -4.97 6.17 -11.78
CA LEU A 160 -5.04 5.34 -10.58
C LEU A 160 -3.71 4.59 -10.42
N PHE A 161 -2.96 4.89 -9.38
CA PHE A 161 -1.73 4.18 -9.03
C PHE A 161 -1.95 3.32 -7.79
N ILE A 162 -1.88 2.02 -7.94
CA ILE A 162 -2.05 1.06 -6.85
C ILE A 162 -0.87 0.10 -6.76
N ALA A 163 -0.62 -0.42 -5.54
CA ALA A 163 0.31 -1.50 -5.32
C ALA A 163 -0.35 -2.60 -4.49
N LEU A 164 -0.28 -3.84 -4.99
CA LEU A 164 -0.92 -5.01 -4.41
C LEU A 164 0.07 -6.16 -4.25
N TYR A 165 -0.07 -6.95 -3.18
CA TYR A 165 0.74 -8.14 -3.01
C TYR A 165 0.56 -9.13 -4.16
N ASN A 166 1.71 -9.62 -4.64
CA ASN A 166 1.78 -10.63 -5.68
C ASN A 166 1.29 -11.99 -5.16
N ASP A 167 0.43 -12.65 -5.94
CA ASP A 167 0.01 -14.01 -5.64
C ASP A 167 1.09 -15.02 -6.04
N GLN A 168 1.56 -15.80 -5.07
CA GLN A 168 2.52 -16.88 -5.21
C GLN A 168 1.88 -18.27 -5.06
N GLY A 169 0.57 -18.36 -5.25
CA GLY A 169 -0.19 -19.61 -5.13
C GLY A 169 -0.13 -20.18 -3.71
N ILE A 170 0.39 -21.43 -3.58
CA ILE A 170 0.43 -22.12 -2.28
C ILE A 170 1.22 -21.38 -1.21
N PHE A 171 2.28 -20.65 -1.60
CA PHE A 171 3.07 -19.85 -0.65
C PHE A 171 2.25 -18.69 -0.08
N SER A 172 1.41 -18.03 -0.90
CA SER A 172 0.51 -16.98 -0.44
C SER A 172 -0.49 -17.51 0.59
N THR A 173 -1.03 -18.71 0.36
CA THR A 173 -1.94 -19.39 1.28
C THR A 173 -1.24 -19.72 2.61
N ALA A 174 -0.02 -20.25 2.54
CA ALA A 174 0.79 -20.53 3.74
C ALA A 174 1.08 -19.25 4.54
N TRP A 175 1.48 -18.16 3.86
CA TRP A 175 1.72 -16.87 4.51
C TRP A 175 0.47 -16.29 5.15
N LYS A 176 -0.69 -16.39 4.50
CA LYS A 176 -1.99 -15.98 5.09
C LYS A 176 -2.26 -16.72 6.39
N ALA A 177 -2.05 -18.04 6.41
CA ALA A 177 -2.25 -18.86 7.62
C ALA A 177 -1.27 -18.50 8.75
N ILE A 178 0.01 -18.21 8.42
CA ILE A 178 1.03 -17.77 9.39
C ILE A 178 0.64 -16.44 10.01
N LYS A 179 0.30 -15.43 9.16
CA LYS A 179 -0.09 -14.08 9.60
C LYS A 179 -1.34 -14.11 10.49
N LEU A 180 -2.33 -14.92 10.11
CA LEU A 180 -3.54 -15.12 10.90
C LEU A 180 -3.22 -15.66 12.30
N ARG A 181 -2.35 -16.69 12.41
CA ARG A 181 -1.93 -17.25 13.69
C ARG A 181 -1.14 -16.24 14.52
N TYR A 182 -0.25 -15.48 13.87
CA TYR A 182 0.53 -14.43 14.52
C TYR A 182 -0.37 -13.33 15.11
N GLY A 183 -1.45 -12.94 14.41
CA GLY A 183 -2.41 -11.94 14.89
C GLY A 183 -3.28 -12.44 16.04
N ARG A 184 -3.79 -13.68 15.94
CA ARG A 184 -4.78 -14.24 16.89
C ARG A 184 -4.24 -14.57 18.28
N SER A 185 -2.95 -14.88 18.41
CA SER A 185 -2.42 -15.32 19.70
C SER A 185 -0.98 -14.88 19.94
N ILE A 186 -0.75 -14.27 21.10
CA ILE A 186 0.57 -13.86 21.55
C ILE A 186 1.52 -15.06 21.74
N LEU A 187 0.97 -16.24 22.05
CA LEU A 187 1.75 -17.46 22.24
C LEU A 187 2.39 -17.98 20.95
N TRP A 188 1.76 -17.72 19.81
CA TRP A 188 2.30 -18.11 18.50
C TRP A 188 3.36 -17.15 17.95
N ARG A 189 3.46 -15.94 18.49
CA ARG A 189 4.42 -14.93 17.99
C ARG A 189 5.88 -15.37 18.11
N PRO A 190 6.37 -15.85 19.29
CA PRO A 190 7.77 -16.25 19.41
C PRO A 190 8.19 -17.38 18.45
N PRO A 191 7.47 -18.53 18.37
CA PRO A 191 7.86 -19.60 17.45
C PRO A 191 7.73 -19.18 15.96
N ILE A 192 6.73 -18.37 15.59
CA ILE A 192 6.60 -17.87 14.22
C ILE A 192 7.77 -16.93 13.87
N VAL A 193 8.12 -15.99 14.77
CA VAL A 193 9.25 -15.07 14.56
C VAL A 193 10.55 -15.85 14.46
N ALA A 194 10.79 -16.82 15.32
CA ALA A 194 11.98 -17.66 15.28
C ALA A 194 12.05 -18.49 14.00
N GLY A 195 10.99 -19.18 13.64
CA GLY A 195 10.96 -20.04 12.45
C GLY A 195 11.04 -19.25 11.14
N CYS A 196 10.13 -18.27 10.94
CA CYS A 196 10.12 -17.45 9.73
C CYS A 196 11.34 -16.55 9.64
N GLY A 197 11.78 -15.98 10.77
CA GLY A 197 12.97 -15.14 10.82
C GLY A 197 14.23 -15.92 10.44
N SER A 198 14.43 -17.13 11.01
CA SER A 198 15.54 -18.00 10.64
C SER A 198 15.48 -18.41 9.17
N PHE A 199 14.30 -18.80 8.66
CA PHE A 199 14.12 -19.15 7.26
C PHE A 199 14.51 -18.00 6.31
N LEU A 200 14.04 -16.78 6.58
CA LEU A 200 14.35 -15.62 5.74
C LEU A 200 15.83 -15.19 5.85
N VAL A 201 16.42 -15.26 7.05
CA VAL A 201 17.84 -14.95 7.25
C VAL A 201 18.71 -15.97 6.56
N LEU A 202 18.50 -17.27 6.79
CA LEU A 202 19.28 -18.32 6.19
C LEU A 202 19.13 -18.36 4.66
N GLY A 203 17.90 -18.17 4.16
CA GLY A 203 17.63 -18.06 2.73
C GLY A 203 18.33 -16.85 2.09
N GLY A 204 18.35 -15.71 2.77
CA GLY A 204 19.07 -14.52 2.34
C GLY A 204 20.58 -14.70 2.32
N LEU A 205 21.15 -15.34 3.35
CA LEU A 205 22.58 -15.67 3.42
C LEU A 205 22.98 -16.64 2.28
N ALA A 206 22.22 -17.72 2.11
CA ALA A 206 22.47 -18.70 1.05
C ALA A 206 22.39 -18.07 -0.35
N HIS A 207 21.38 -17.23 -0.61
CA HIS A 207 21.23 -16.51 -1.87
C HIS A 207 22.42 -15.58 -2.14
N ASP A 208 22.89 -14.83 -1.13
CA ASP A 208 24.00 -13.91 -1.32
C ASP A 208 25.33 -14.65 -1.54
N LEU A 209 25.53 -15.79 -0.85
CA LEU A 209 26.68 -16.67 -1.08
C LEU A 209 26.69 -17.26 -2.50
N LEU A 210 25.54 -17.74 -2.98
CA LEU A 210 25.40 -18.27 -4.35
C LEU A 210 25.71 -17.21 -5.42
N LEU A 211 25.41 -15.94 -5.13
CA LEU A 211 25.72 -14.80 -6.01
C LEU A 211 27.10 -14.20 -5.74
N MET A 212 27.95 -14.84 -4.93
CA MET A 212 29.27 -14.35 -4.53
C MET A 212 29.24 -12.93 -3.93
N LYS A 213 28.14 -12.56 -3.30
CA LYS A 213 27.97 -11.27 -2.61
C LYS A 213 28.31 -11.43 -1.13
N ASN A 214 28.74 -10.33 -0.49
CA ASN A 214 28.94 -10.34 0.95
C ASN A 214 27.59 -10.42 1.69
N PRO A 215 27.28 -11.57 2.34
CA PRO A 215 25.97 -11.81 2.95
C PRO A 215 25.69 -10.89 4.15
N LEU A 216 26.71 -10.38 4.83
CA LEU A 216 26.55 -9.48 5.97
C LEU A 216 26.09 -8.09 5.55
N LYS A 217 26.43 -7.65 4.33
CA LYS A 217 26.01 -6.31 3.82
C LYS A 217 24.49 -6.18 3.76
N ARG A 218 23.75 -7.26 3.46
CA ARG A 218 22.28 -7.28 3.46
C ARG A 218 21.70 -6.78 4.79
N TYR A 219 22.26 -7.19 5.90
CA TYR A 219 21.75 -6.89 7.25
C TYR A 219 22.38 -5.61 7.84
N THR A 220 23.66 -5.37 7.65
CA THR A 220 24.36 -4.19 8.18
C THR A 220 23.97 -2.91 7.45
N GLN A 221 23.65 -2.99 6.15
CA GLN A 221 23.24 -1.85 5.34
C GLN A 221 21.73 -1.71 5.21
N TYR A 222 20.94 -2.67 5.73
CA TYR A 222 19.48 -2.69 5.65
C TYR A 222 18.86 -1.39 6.17
N LYS A 223 19.33 -0.90 7.29
CA LYS A 223 18.85 0.35 7.91
C LYS A 223 19.07 1.57 7.00
N LYS A 224 20.14 1.59 6.20
CA LYS A 224 20.43 2.69 5.26
C LYS A 224 19.46 2.70 4.09
N SER A 225 19.05 1.52 3.59
CA SER A 225 18.19 1.42 2.40
C SER A 225 16.69 1.50 2.71
N ARG A 226 16.26 1.07 3.89
CA ARG A 226 14.84 1.01 4.25
C ARG A 226 14.43 1.90 5.43
N GLY A 227 15.40 2.43 6.18
CA GLY A 227 15.16 3.28 7.36
C GLY A 227 14.67 2.58 8.61
N MET A 228 14.31 1.31 8.51
CA MET A 228 13.94 0.45 9.64
C MET A 228 14.98 -0.64 9.83
N SER A 229 15.05 -1.25 11.01
CA SER A 229 15.86 -2.44 11.21
C SER A 229 15.23 -3.63 10.49
N TYR A 230 16.06 -4.57 10.03
CA TYR A 230 15.57 -5.83 9.42
C TYR A 230 14.56 -6.56 10.31
N PHE A 231 14.80 -6.58 11.61
CA PHE A 231 13.93 -7.23 12.59
C PHE A 231 12.57 -6.51 12.73
N THR A 232 12.57 -5.18 12.76
CA THR A 232 11.32 -4.41 12.80
C THR A 232 10.48 -4.64 11.56
N ASP A 233 11.12 -4.59 10.38
CA ASP A 233 10.47 -4.84 9.09
C ASP A 233 9.90 -6.27 9.00
N LEU A 234 10.63 -7.26 9.56
CA LEU A 234 10.16 -8.64 9.66
C LEU A 234 8.89 -8.76 10.55
N LEU A 235 8.88 -8.12 11.72
CA LEU A 235 7.71 -8.14 12.61
C LEU A 235 6.49 -7.48 11.97
N ASP A 236 6.69 -6.36 11.26
CA ASP A 236 5.65 -5.64 10.53
C ASP A 236 5.10 -6.50 9.40
N TRP A 237 6.00 -7.15 8.66
CA TRP A 237 5.59 -8.05 7.60
C TRP A 237 4.83 -9.27 8.13
N LEU A 238 5.26 -9.89 9.22
CA LEU A 238 4.55 -11.00 9.87
C LEU A 238 3.21 -10.57 10.45
N GLY A 239 3.11 -9.35 11.01
CA GLY A 239 1.91 -8.80 11.61
C GLY A 239 0.83 -8.38 10.62
N GLY A 240 1.19 -8.07 9.38
CA GLY A 240 0.30 -7.50 8.37
C GLY A 240 -0.87 -8.40 7.96
N TYR A 241 -1.86 -8.52 8.83
CA TYR A 241 -3.15 -9.17 8.59
C TYR A 241 -4.28 -8.13 8.70
N PRO A 242 -5.36 -8.17 7.87
CA PRO A 242 -5.64 -9.11 6.77
C PRO A 242 -4.56 -9.12 5.68
N PHE A 243 -4.43 -10.25 4.98
CA PHE A 243 -3.46 -10.46 3.93
C PHE A 243 -4.14 -11.07 2.70
N GLU A 244 -4.23 -10.27 1.65
CA GLU A 244 -4.84 -10.65 0.37
C GLU A 244 -3.81 -10.45 -0.73
N VAL A 245 -3.96 -11.19 -1.82
CA VAL A 245 -3.01 -11.19 -2.93
C VAL A 245 -3.77 -11.26 -4.24
N ALA A 246 -3.16 -10.77 -5.31
CA ALA A 246 -3.72 -10.89 -6.65
C ALA A 246 -2.63 -11.16 -7.70
N LYS A 247 -2.98 -11.94 -8.71
CA LYS A 247 -2.16 -12.10 -9.90
C LYS A 247 -2.28 -10.85 -10.78
N PRO A 248 -1.19 -10.41 -11.44
CA PRO A 248 -1.22 -9.22 -12.28
C PRO A 248 -2.29 -9.25 -13.39
N GLU A 249 -2.48 -10.41 -14.01
CA GLU A 249 -3.47 -10.59 -15.07
C GLU A 249 -4.91 -10.41 -14.57
N VAL A 250 -5.22 -10.86 -13.35
CA VAL A 250 -6.56 -10.71 -12.75
C VAL A 250 -6.84 -9.23 -12.42
N VAL A 251 -5.82 -8.51 -11.91
CA VAL A 251 -5.91 -7.07 -11.65
C VAL A 251 -6.09 -6.31 -12.97
N PHE A 252 -5.33 -6.68 -14.02
CA PHE A 252 -5.47 -6.08 -15.35
C PHE A 252 -6.89 -6.23 -15.89
N ASP A 253 -7.44 -7.44 -15.89
CA ASP A 253 -8.79 -7.71 -16.41
C ASP A 253 -9.87 -6.99 -15.58
N PHE A 254 -9.70 -6.91 -14.25
CA PHE A 254 -10.60 -6.18 -13.37
C PHE A 254 -10.75 -4.71 -13.78
N PHE A 255 -9.65 -4.02 -14.02
CA PHE A 255 -9.66 -2.59 -14.38
C PHE A 255 -10.01 -2.37 -15.85
N ARG A 256 -9.55 -3.23 -16.77
CA ARG A 256 -9.91 -3.16 -18.19
C ARG A 256 -11.42 -3.24 -18.41
N ASN A 257 -12.08 -4.15 -17.68
CA ASN A 257 -13.54 -4.33 -17.77
C ASN A 257 -14.34 -3.15 -17.18
N ARG A 258 -13.65 -2.21 -16.49
CA ARG A 258 -14.20 -0.98 -15.88
C ARG A 258 -13.79 0.30 -16.62
N GLY A 259 -13.33 0.16 -17.87
CA GLY A 259 -12.96 1.31 -18.68
C GLY A 259 -11.61 1.93 -18.37
N PHE A 260 -10.70 1.17 -17.73
CA PHE A 260 -9.33 1.63 -17.49
C PHE A 260 -8.35 1.04 -18.49
N GLU A 261 -7.32 1.82 -18.81
CA GLU A 261 -6.17 1.40 -19.60
C GLU A 261 -4.94 1.36 -18.72
N MET A 262 -4.18 0.25 -18.77
CA MET A 262 -2.92 0.14 -18.02
C MET A 262 -1.81 0.84 -18.79
N VAL A 263 -1.19 1.85 -18.16
CA VAL A 263 -0.12 2.64 -18.77
C VAL A 263 1.26 2.32 -18.19
N LYS A 264 1.31 1.75 -16.98
CA LYS A 264 2.57 1.35 -16.35
C LYS A 264 2.35 0.11 -15.49
N LEU A 265 3.30 -0.81 -15.56
CA LEU A 265 3.36 -2.01 -14.73
C LEU A 265 4.78 -2.22 -14.24
N ARG A 266 4.95 -2.47 -12.95
CA ARG A 266 6.20 -2.95 -12.35
C ARG A 266 5.88 -4.17 -11.49
N THR A 267 6.37 -5.34 -11.90
CA THR A 267 6.14 -6.60 -11.17
C THR A 267 7.37 -7.00 -10.39
N VAL A 268 7.14 -7.76 -9.32
CA VAL A 268 8.21 -8.40 -8.55
C VAL A 268 8.62 -9.77 -9.11
N GLY A 269 8.05 -10.15 -10.25
CA GLY A 269 8.18 -11.51 -10.79
C GLY A 269 7.55 -12.53 -9.84
N GLY A 270 8.08 -13.72 -9.74
CA GLY A 270 7.57 -14.73 -8.80
C GLY A 270 7.95 -14.51 -7.33
N ARG A 271 8.44 -13.31 -6.94
CA ARG A 271 8.95 -13.03 -5.59
C ARG A 271 7.87 -12.46 -4.66
N LEU A 272 8.18 -12.45 -3.35
CA LEU A 272 7.43 -11.70 -2.36
C LEU A 272 7.53 -10.19 -2.62
N GLY A 273 6.42 -9.48 -2.51
CA GLY A 273 6.36 -8.04 -2.68
C GLY A 273 5.10 -7.58 -3.39
N CYS A 274 5.01 -6.29 -3.64
CA CYS A 274 3.88 -5.69 -4.34
C CYS A 274 4.18 -5.52 -5.83
N ASN A 275 3.23 -5.91 -6.66
CA ASN A 275 3.16 -5.45 -8.04
C ASN A 275 2.53 -4.05 -8.03
N GLU A 276 3.08 -3.15 -8.84
CA GLU A 276 2.63 -1.77 -8.97
C GLU A 276 1.99 -1.55 -10.33
N PHE A 277 0.82 -0.93 -10.32
CA PHE A 277 0.02 -0.71 -11.51
C PHE A 277 -0.37 0.76 -11.60
N VAL A 278 -0.26 1.33 -12.79
CA VAL A 278 -0.86 2.64 -13.09
C VAL A 278 -1.84 2.47 -14.24
N PHE A 279 -3.06 2.89 -13.97
CA PHE A 279 -4.15 2.88 -14.93
C PHE A 279 -4.61 4.32 -15.21
N VAL A 280 -5.13 4.54 -16.41
CA VAL A 280 -5.83 5.77 -16.82
C VAL A 280 -7.30 5.41 -17.07
N LYS A 281 -8.22 6.18 -16.49
CA LYS A 281 -9.65 6.03 -16.74
C LYS A 281 -9.99 6.58 -18.12
N ARG A 282 -10.53 5.75 -18.99
CA ARG A 282 -10.97 6.19 -20.32
C ARG A 282 -12.10 7.21 -20.20
N THR A 283 -12.16 8.13 -21.13
CA THR A 283 -13.37 8.94 -21.33
C THR A 283 -14.44 8.01 -21.89
N GLU A 284 -15.65 8.01 -21.32
CA GLU A 284 -16.78 7.37 -21.97
C GLU A 284 -16.95 8.05 -23.32
N SER A 285 -16.76 7.30 -24.42
CA SER A 285 -17.16 7.77 -25.74
C SER A 285 -18.68 7.93 -25.67
N VAL A 286 -19.14 9.18 -25.75
CA VAL A 286 -20.56 9.47 -25.96
C VAL A 286 -20.92 8.86 -27.30
N SER A 287 -21.54 7.66 -27.27
CA SER A 287 -22.12 6.99 -28.43
C SER A 287 -23.48 7.56 -28.72
#